data_bee98e3df19ccde892b14d31f3b53c99
#
_entry.id   bee98e3df19ccde892b14d31f3b53c99
#
_cell.length_a   1.000
_cell.length_b   1.000
_cell.length_c   1.000
_cell.angle_alpha   90.00
_cell.angle_beta   90.00
_cell.angle_gamma   90.00
#
_symmetry.space_group_name_H-M   'P 1'
#
loop_
_entity.id
_entity.type
_entity.pdbx_description
1 polymer ?
#
loop_
_entity_poly.entity_id
_entity_poly.type
_entity_poly.pdbx_seq_one_letter_code
_entity_poly.pdbx_strand_id
1 'polypeptide(L)'
;TVGSESYIEFVTSNVQRAYVDSSYNLISNGSVRGTIFYDQNDTSWYVDPNSQSRVLYHLAYRYDFGGVGGDSGVGNQAYNIYQINGGWSYPFPDLGISYHTGIRIGAYYGYNGTRFYNNHDWGTQIGSFGDGDNNLRSYYDIIAYASDRRLKENIRPIENAVAKVRTITGMVFDWKDMVRDLGFEPNAKTEVGVFAQDVEAVLPEAVTVAPFDYDWKKPGQSISGERYLTVKYEKLVPLLIQAIKEQQDQLDELHDLIKGLKDANL
;
A
#
# COMPACT_ATOMS: atom_id res chain seq x y z
N THR A 1 -48.12 -36.72 -4.95
CA THR A 1 -48.16 -37.94 -5.78
C THR A 1 -46.77 -38.50 -5.82
N VAL A 2 -46.62 -39.78 -5.39
CA VAL A 2 -45.37 -40.54 -5.52
C VAL A 2 -45.47 -41.21 -6.88
N GLY A 3 -44.77 -40.71 -7.88
CA GLY A 3 -44.62 -41.35 -9.17
C GLY A 3 -43.72 -42.57 -9.11
N SER A 4 -43.62 -43.34 -10.17
CA SER A 4 -42.80 -44.56 -10.27
C SER A 4 -41.27 -44.27 -10.21
N GLU A 5 -40.87 -43.02 -10.21
CA GLU A 5 -39.53 -42.54 -9.96
C GLU A 5 -39.52 -41.93 -8.56
N SER A 6 -38.61 -42.35 -7.73
CA SER A 6 -38.54 -42.08 -6.27
C SER A 6 -38.22 -40.60 -5.96
N TYR A 7 -39.14 -39.69 -6.25
CA TYR A 7 -39.00 -38.29 -5.91
C TYR A 7 -40.32 -37.66 -5.39
N ILE A 8 -40.22 -36.56 -4.65
CA ILE A 8 -41.33 -35.80 -4.10
C ILE A 8 -41.49 -34.53 -4.96
N GLU A 9 -42.64 -34.32 -5.56
CA GLU A 9 -42.97 -33.13 -6.33
C GLU A 9 -43.86 -32.15 -5.56
N PHE A 10 -43.59 -30.86 -5.74
CA PHE A 10 -44.46 -29.78 -5.36
C PHE A 10 -45.06 -29.15 -6.64
N VAL A 11 -46.32 -29.39 -6.88
CA VAL A 11 -47.02 -28.98 -8.11
C VAL A 11 -48.14 -28.00 -7.78
N THR A 12 -48.24 -26.86 -8.54
CA THR A 12 -49.37 -25.95 -8.51
C THR A 12 -49.81 -25.66 -9.92
N SER A 13 -51.17 -25.74 -10.18
CA SER A 13 -51.73 -25.50 -11.50
C SER A 13 -51.08 -26.34 -12.60
N ASN A 14 -50.85 -27.62 -12.30
CA ASN A 14 -50.16 -28.59 -13.17
C ASN A 14 -48.74 -28.23 -13.61
N VAL A 15 -48.08 -27.32 -12.88
CA VAL A 15 -46.72 -26.95 -13.11
C VAL A 15 -45.85 -27.39 -11.90
N GLN A 16 -44.78 -28.13 -12.14
CA GLN A 16 -43.81 -28.50 -11.13
C GLN A 16 -43.10 -27.23 -10.63
N ARG A 17 -43.11 -26.97 -9.35
CA ARG A 17 -42.50 -25.82 -8.71
C ARG A 17 -41.21 -26.15 -8.01
N ALA A 18 -41.17 -27.33 -7.39
CA ALA A 18 -39.96 -27.88 -6.75
C ALA A 18 -40.10 -29.40 -6.68
N TYR A 19 -38.98 -30.10 -6.48
CA TYR A 19 -38.97 -31.55 -6.23
C TYR A 19 -37.75 -31.94 -5.44
N VAL A 20 -37.83 -33.11 -4.81
CA VAL A 20 -36.67 -33.76 -4.19
C VAL A 20 -36.30 -34.95 -5.10
N ASP A 21 -35.08 -34.94 -5.63
CA ASP A 21 -34.59 -35.96 -6.55
C ASP A 21 -34.15 -37.26 -5.79
N SER A 22 -33.76 -38.28 -6.55
CA SER A 22 -33.29 -39.55 -6.01
C SER A 22 -31.99 -39.46 -5.21
N SER A 23 -31.27 -38.33 -5.31
CA SER A 23 -30.04 -38.00 -4.56
C SER A 23 -30.31 -37.11 -3.35
N TYR A 24 -31.60 -36.94 -2.98
CA TYR A 24 -32.07 -36.14 -1.85
C TYR A 24 -31.82 -34.61 -1.99
N ASN A 25 -31.62 -34.11 -3.21
CA ASN A 25 -31.53 -32.69 -3.45
C ASN A 25 -32.91 -32.06 -3.58
N LEU A 26 -33.17 -30.93 -2.89
CA LEU A 26 -34.34 -30.09 -3.14
C LEU A 26 -34.03 -29.14 -4.31
N ILE A 27 -34.72 -29.32 -5.43
CA ILE A 27 -34.60 -28.52 -6.63
C ILE A 27 -35.84 -27.63 -6.75
N SER A 28 -35.67 -26.33 -6.86
CA SER A 28 -36.72 -25.37 -7.04
C SER A 28 -36.60 -24.67 -8.39
N ASN A 29 -37.69 -24.60 -9.13
CA ASN A 29 -37.81 -23.86 -10.41
C ASN A 29 -38.01 -22.34 -10.20
N GLY A 30 -37.96 -21.88 -8.97
CA GLY A 30 -38.06 -20.48 -8.56
C GLY A 30 -37.22 -20.21 -7.32
N SER A 31 -37.52 -19.13 -6.61
CA SER A 31 -36.81 -18.79 -5.36
C SER A 31 -37.29 -19.67 -4.20
N VAL A 32 -36.35 -20.12 -3.39
CA VAL A 32 -36.64 -20.68 -2.07
C VAL A 32 -36.54 -19.53 -1.06
N ARG A 33 -37.62 -19.30 -0.30
CA ARG A 33 -37.70 -18.25 0.70
C ARG A 33 -37.85 -18.86 2.07
N GLY A 34 -36.96 -18.53 2.97
CA GLY A 34 -36.99 -18.95 4.37
C GLY A 34 -36.56 -17.79 5.24
N THR A 35 -36.96 -17.79 6.50
CA THR A 35 -36.47 -16.84 7.49
C THR A 35 -35.01 -17.12 7.81
N ILE A 36 -34.66 -18.39 7.96
CA ILE A 36 -33.32 -18.87 8.28
C ILE A 36 -33.12 -20.24 7.62
N PHE A 37 -31.94 -20.50 7.10
CA PHE A 37 -31.51 -21.81 6.61
C PHE A 37 -30.38 -22.31 7.55
N TYR A 38 -30.58 -23.42 8.22
CA TYR A 38 -29.62 -24.03 9.13
C TYR A 38 -28.89 -25.20 8.48
N ASP A 39 -27.66 -25.44 8.92
CA ASP A 39 -27.03 -26.74 8.75
C ASP A 39 -27.77 -27.76 9.64
N GLN A 40 -28.17 -28.90 9.06
CA GLN A 40 -28.92 -29.91 9.76
C GLN A 40 -28.11 -30.57 10.92
N ASN A 41 -26.81 -30.63 10.75
CA ASN A 41 -25.92 -31.29 11.71
C ASN A 41 -25.39 -30.34 12.79
N ASP A 42 -25.40 -29.06 12.52
CA ASP A 42 -24.95 -28.02 13.45
C ASP A 42 -25.71 -26.70 13.22
N THR A 43 -26.78 -26.50 13.99
CA THR A 43 -27.65 -25.33 13.91
C THR A 43 -26.98 -24.01 14.34
N SER A 44 -25.73 -24.04 14.82
CA SER A 44 -24.94 -22.82 15.04
C SER A 44 -24.48 -22.17 13.72
N TRP A 45 -24.58 -22.91 12.61
CA TRP A 45 -24.28 -22.41 11.26
C TRP A 45 -25.57 -22.26 10.46
N TYR A 46 -25.78 -21.03 9.95
CA TYR A 46 -27.02 -20.69 9.24
C TYR A 46 -26.84 -19.51 8.29
N VAL A 47 -27.75 -19.44 7.33
CA VAL A 47 -27.94 -18.26 6.46
C VAL A 47 -29.26 -17.62 6.82
N ASP A 48 -29.25 -16.41 7.39
CA ASP A 48 -30.43 -15.62 7.71
C ASP A 48 -30.49 -14.40 6.78
N PRO A 49 -31.43 -14.36 5.81
CA PRO A 49 -31.55 -13.24 4.88
C PRO A 49 -31.99 -11.92 5.54
N ASN A 50 -32.53 -11.94 6.76
CA ASN A 50 -33.03 -10.78 7.47
C ASN A 50 -32.11 -10.29 8.59
N SER A 51 -31.04 -11.01 8.90
CA SER A 51 -30.14 -10.74 10.01
C SER A 51 -28.70 -11.17 9.68
N GLN A 52 -27.91 -11.48 10.70
CA GLN A 52 -26.55 -11.99 10.51
C GLN A 52 -26.56 -13.44 10.06
N SER A 53 -25.82 -13.74 9.01
CA SER A 53 -25.58 -15.11 8.58
C SER A 53 -24.27 -15.61 9.16
N ARG A 54 -24.28 -16.84 9.71
CA ARG A 54 -23.08 -17.55 10.16
C ARG A 54 -22.80 -18.71 9.23
N VAL A 55 -21.73 -18.59 8.47
CA VAL A 55 -21.30 -19.61 7.51
C VAL A 55 -19.90 -20.05 7.88
N LEU A 56 -19.77 -21.33 8.26
CA LEU A 56 -18.48 -21.93 8.58
C LEU A 56 -17.63 -22.03 7.31
N TYR A 57 -16.38 -21.56 7.36
CA TYR A 57 -15.40 -21.68 6.29
C TYR A 57 -15.66 -20.91 5.00
N HIS A 58 -16.61 -19.99 4.92
CA HIS A 58 -16.77 -19.18 3.70
C HIS A 58 -15.57 -18.28 3.39
N LEU A 59 -14.88 -17.81 4.42
CA LEU A 59 -13.63 -17.06 4.27
C LEU A 59 -12.42 -17.97 3.97
N ALA A 60 -12.55 -19.29 4.17
CA ALA A 60 -11.45 -20.21 3.91
C ALA A 60 -11.35 -20.63 2.43
N TYR A 61 -12.36 -20.37 1.62
CA TYR A 61 -12.37 -20.93 0.29
C TYR A 61 -12.18 -19.94 -0.85
N ARG A 62 -12.75 -18.82 -0.89
CA ARG A 62 -12.59 -17.89 -2.01
C ARG A 62 -13.85 -17.07 -2.24
N TYR A 63 -13.79 -15.76 -2.13
CA TYR A 63 -14.74 -14.90 -2.80
C TYR A 63 -14.25 -14.66 -4.22
N ASP A 64 -14.87 -15.33 -5.18
CA ASP A 64 -14.68 -15.07 -6.59
C ASP A 64 -15.64 -13.93 -6.99
N PHE A 65 -15.10 -12.78 -7.32
CA PHE A 65 -15.89 -11.62 -7.71
C PHE A 65 -16.38 -11.72 -9.16
N GLY A 66 -16.48 -12.93 -9.72
CA GLY A 66 -17.08 -13.18 -11.03
C GLY A 66 -16.43 -12.37 -12.14
N GLY A 67 -15.12 -12.23 -12.11
CA GLY A 67 -14.38 -11.47 -13.11
C GLY A 67 -14.48 -12.13 -14.46
N VAL A 68 -14.83 -11.34 -15.46
CA VAL A 68 -14.72 -11.69 -16.87
C VAL A 68 -13.28 -12.08 -17.18
N GLY A 69 -13.03 -13.33 -17.39
CA GLY A 69 -11.70 -13.90 -17.54
C GLY A 69 -11.56 -15.14 -16.67
N GLY A 70 -12.66 -15.90 -16.56
CA GLY A 70 -12.71 -17.16 -15.84
C GLY A 70 -11.60 -18.08 -16.31
N ASP A 71 -10.53 -18.08 -15.55
CA ASP A 71 -9.69 -19.23 -15.51
C ASP A 71 -10.10 -20.03 -14.28
N SER A 72 -10.77 -21.14 -14.52
CA SER A 72 -11.12 -22.15 -13.54
C SER A 72 -9.91 -22.92 -13.02
N GLY A 73 -8.70 -22.50 -13.37
CA GLY A 73 -7.46 -23.09 -12.94
C GLY A 73 -7.02 -22.57 -11.56
N VAL A 74 -6.53 -23.47 -10.75
CA VAL A 74 -5.96 -23.27 -9.40
C VAL A 74 -4.80 -22.25 -9.37
N GLY A 75 -4.51 -21.56 -10.45
CA GLY A 75 -3.37 -20.66 -10.62
C GLY A 75 -3.69 -19.18 -10.79
N ASN A 76 -4.93 -18.77 -11.05
CA ASN A 76 -5.26 -17.36 -11.26
C ASN A 76 -5.91 -16.73 -10.04
N GLN A 77 -5.10 -16.13 -9.19
CA GLN A 77 -5.51 -15.44 -7.96
C GLN A 77 -5.75 -13.96 -8.19
N ALA A 78 -6.03 -13.54 -9.43
CA ALA A 78 -6.07 -12.14 -9.84
C ALA A 78 -7.29 -11.36 -9.31
N TYR A 79 -8.37 -12.03 -8.85
CA TYR A 79 -9.62 -11.40 -8.40
C TYR A 79 -10.21 -12.14 -7.20
N ASN A 80 -9.49 -12.23 -6.10
CA ASN A 80 -9.89 -13.07 -4.98
C ASN A 80 -9.58 -12.47 -3.62
N ILE A 81 -10.38 -12.88 -2.63
CA ILE A 81 -9.99 -12.93 -1.22
C ILE A 81 -9.83 -14.41 -0.89
N TYR A 82 -8.65 -14.84 -0.47
CA TYR A 82 -8.35 -16.27 -0.32
C TYR A 82 -7.31 -16.52 0.76
N GLN A 83 -7.26 -17.75 1.23
CA GLN A 83 -6.21 -18.22 2.12
C GLN A 83 -4.97 -18.61 1.32
N ILE A 84 -3.81 -18.05 1.67
CA ILE A 84 -2.50 -18.43 1.14
C ILE A 84 -1.92 -19.49 2.08
N ASN A 85 -1.35 -20.56 1.54
CA ASN A 85 -0.83 -21.71 2.27
C ASN A 85 -1.93 -22.54 2.97
N GLY A 86 -1.72 -23.81 3.19
CA GLY A 86 -2.83 -24.75 3.35
C GLY A 86 -3.11 -25.30 4.74
N GLY A 87 -2.40 -25.06 5.78
CA GLY A 87 -2.62 -25.73 7.05
C GLY A 87 -2.26 -24.89 8.27
N TRP A 88 -2.77 -25.29 9.46
CA TRP A 88 -2.36 -24.67 10.73
C TRP A 88 -1.01 -25.23 11.21
N SER A 89 0.00 -25.17 10.34
CA SER A 89 1.40 -25.45 10.63
C SER A 89 2.29 -24.43 9.98
N TYR A 90 3.49 -24.23 10.53
CA TYR A 90 4.44 -23.25 9.96
C TYR A 90 4.84 -23.59 8.51
N PRO A 91 4.83 -22.63 7.58
CA PRO A 91 4.29 -21.27 7.71
C PRO A 91 2.76 -21.28 7.79
N PHE A 92 2.22 -20.56 8.79
CA PHE A 92 0.78 -20.46 8.99
C PHE A 92 0.09 -19.81 7.80
N PRO A 93 -1.24 -20.06 7.60
CA PRO A 93 -1.96 -19.47 6.48
C PRO A 93 -2.12 -17.96 6.63
N ASP A 94 -1.98 -17.25 5.52
CA ASP A 94 -2.21 -15.81 5.41
C ASP A 94 -3.52 -15.52 4.68
N LEU A 95 -4.10 -14.35 4.92
CA LEU A 95 -5.20 -13.81 4.13
C LEU A 95 -4.64 -13.07 2.90
N GLY A 96 -4.90 -13.59 1.71
CA GLY A 96 -4.61 -12.93 0.44
C GLY A 96 -5.79 -12.12 -0.07
N ILE A 97 -5.55 -10.87 -0.45
CA ILE A 97 -6.49 -10.02 -1.19
C ILE A 97 -5.79 -9.63 -2.48
N SER A 98 -6.32 -10.10 -3.61
CA SER A 98 -5.72 -9.86 -4.92
C SER A 98 -6.74 -9.35 -5.92
N TYR A 99 -6.36 -8.30 -6.65
CA TYR A 99 -7.18 -7.74 -7.72
C TYR A 99 -6.27 -7.20 -8.84
N HIS A 100 -6.47 -7.68 -10.08
CA HIS A 100 -5.57 -7.44 -11.21
C HIS A 100 -5.37 -5.95 -11.54
N THR A 101 -6.43 -5.15 -11.41
CA THR A 101 -6.38 -3.73 -11.81
C THR A 101 -6.05 -2.77 -10.66
N GLY A 102 -6.00 -3.26 -9.43
CA GLY A 102 -5.64 -2.49 -8.24
C GLY A 102 -6.64 -2.64 -7.09
N ILE A 103 -6.15 -2.38 -5.89
CA ILE A 103 -6.93 -2.38 -4.65
C ILE A 103 -6.92 -0.96 -4.09
N ARG A 104 -8.11 -0.45 -3.74
CA ARG A 104 -8.26 0.80 -3.00
C ARG A 104 -8.64 0.46 -1.58
N ILE A 105 -7.81 0.84 -0.62
CA ILE A 105 -8.05 0.66 0.82
C ILE A 105 -8.10 2.05 1.43
N GLY A 106 -9.21 2.40 2.05
CA GLY A 106 -9.35 3.71 2.65
C GLY A 106 -10.47 3.76 3.67
N ALA A 107 -10.40 4.74 4.56
CA ALA A 107 -11.45 5.09 5.50
C ALA A 107 -11.58 6.61 5.57
N TYR A 108 -12.73 7.10 6.04
CA TYR A 108 -12.95 8.54 6.14
C TYR A 108 -12.02 9.14 7.19
N TYR A 109 -11.18 10.07 6.77
CA TYR A 109 -10.13 10.69 7.61
C TYR A 109 -10.70 11.42 8.85
N GLY A 110 -11.92 11.98 8.75
CA GLY A 110 -12.56 12.68 9.86
C GLY A 110 -12.95 11.81 11.06
N TYR A 111 -12.78 10.48 10.95
CA TYR A 111 -12.96 9.56 12.07
C TYR A 111 -11.61 8.99 12.50
N ASN A 112 -11.15 7.94 11.86
CA ASN A 112 -9.97 7.21 12.33
C ASN A 112 -8.97 6.87 11.20
N GLY A 113 -9.27 7.17 9.94
CA GLY A 113 -8.42 6.77 8.82
C GLY A 113 -8.24 5.25 8.68
N THR A 114 -7.24 4.84 7.93
CA THR A 114 -6.85 3.43 7.79
C THR A 114 -5.69 3.14 8.74
N ARG A 115 -5.86 2.21 9.67
CA ARG A 115 -4.90 1.88 10.73
C ARG A 115 -4.34 0.47 10.58
N PHE A 116 -3.09 0.30 10.95
CA PHE A 116 -2.37 -0.98 10.95
C PHE A 116 -1.97 -1.34 12.38
N TYR A 117 -2.18 -2.61 12.74
CA TYR A 117 -1.92 -3.14 14.07
C TYR A 117 -0.98 -4.34 13.99
N ASN A 118 -0.22 -4.56 15.05
CA ASN A 118 0.68 -5.70 15.15
C ASN A 118 0.04 -6.93 15.81
N ASN A 119 -1.22 -6.81 16.25
CA ASN A 119 -1.92 -7.88 16.96
C ASN A 119 -3.39 -7.94 16.56
N HIS A 120 -3.98 -9.14 16.66
CA HIS A 120 -5.38 -9.42 16.34
C HIS A 120 -6.39 -8.80 17.33
N ASP A 121 -5.95 -8.42 18.51
CA ASP A 121 -6.77 -7.75 19.54
C ASP A 121 -6.83 -6.23 19.39
N TRP A 122 -6.24 -5.67 18.35
CA TRP A 122 -6.15 -4.23 18.08
C TRP A 122 -5.41 -3.44 19.17
N GLY A 123 -4.58 -4.11 19.98
CA GLY A 123 -3.95 -3.52 21.16
C GLY A 123 -2.87 -2.48 20.81
N THR A 124 -2.06 -2.71 19.78
CA THR A 124 -0.94 -1.83 19.43
C THR A 124 -0.99 -1.41 17.97
N GLN A 125 -1.29 -0.14 17.74
CA GLN A 125 -1.20 0.46 16.41
C GLN A 125 0.26 0.69 16.03
N ILE A 126 0.65 0.29 14.82
CA ILE A 126 2.00 0.45 14.28
C ILE A 126 2.11 1.55 13.23
N GLY A 127 0.99 1.94 12.65
CA GLY A 127 0.94 3.02 11.66
C GLY A 127 -0.47 3.33 11.20
N SER A 128 -0.61 4.41 10.42
CA SER A 128 -1.89 4.82 9.85
C SER A 128 -1.71 5.66 8.59
N PHE A 129 -2.78 5.67 7.76
CA PHE A 129 -2.98 6.61 6.65
C PHE A 129 -4.23 7.44 6.92
N GLY A 130 -4.11 8.77 6.86
CA GLY A 130 -5.24 9.67 7.00
C GLY A 130 -5.93 9.60 8.35
N ASP A 131 -5.21 9.45 9.45
CA ASP A 131 -5.73 9.43 10.81
C ASP A 131 -5.80 10.86 11.35
N GLY A 132 -6.88 11.55 11.00
CA GLY A 132 -7.12 12.95 11.33
C GLY A 132 -6.54 13.97 10.35
N ASP A 133 -5.71 13.55 9.41
CA ASP A 133 -5.12 14.37 8.35
C ASP A 133 -4.67 13.52 7.14
N ASN A 134 -3.96 14.13 6.19
CA ASN A 134 -3.51 13.45 4.96
C ASN A 134 -2.12 12.79 5.10
N ASN A 135 -1.63 12.57 6.31
CA ASN A 135 -0.30 12.02 6.55
C ASN A 135 -0.27 10.50 6.61
N LEU A 136 0.87 9.94 6.21
CA LEU A 136 1.31 8.60 6.58
C LEU A 136 2.09 8.68 7.89
N ARG A 137 1.68 7.91 8.90
CA ARG A 137 2.36 7.81 10.19
C ARG A 137 2.91 6.42 10.42
N SER A 138 4.15 6.34 10.85
CA SER A 138 4.75 5.17 11.46
C SER A 138 5.04 5.48 12.93
N TYR A 139 4.68 4.57 13.85
CA TYR A 139 4.99 4.71 15.28
C TYR A 139 6.32 4.10 15.67
N TYR A 140 6.97 3.41 14.73
CA TYR A 140 8.25 2.75 14.89
C TYR A 140 9.18 3.13 13.71
N ASP A 141 10.41 2.62 13.74
CA ASP A 141 11.39 2.86 12.69
C ASP A 141 10.88 2.39 11.32
N ILE A 142 11.22 3.17 10.29
CA ILE A 142 11.01 2.77 8.91
C ILE A 142 12.29 2.13 8.41
N ILE A 143 12.30 0.80 8.26
CA ILE A 143 13.41 0.05 7.70
C ILE A 143 13.17 -0.07 6.20
N ALA A 144 13.98 0.64 5.42
CA ALA A 144 13.85 0.64 3.97
C ALA A 144 15.21 0.36 3.32
N TYR A 145 15.18 -0.40 2.23
CA TYR A 145 16.31 -0.73 1.38
C TYR A 145 17.41 -1.56 2.04
N ALA A 146 18.23 -2.19 1.20
CA ALA A 146 19.49 -2.78 1.60
C ALA A 146 20.64 -1.77 1.40
N SER A 147 21.55 -1.66 2.39
CA SER A 147 22.74 -0.80 2.29
C SER A 147 24.05 -1.55 2.47
N ASP A 148 24.04 -2.88 2.34
CA ASP A 148 25.21 -3.72 2.44
C ASP A 148 26.18 -3.43 1.29
N ARG A 149 27.47 -3.27 1.63
CA ARG A 149 28.55 -3.00 0.68
C ARG A 149 28.70 -4.09 -0.38
N ARG A 150 28.43 -5.35 -0.01
CA ARG A 150 28.52 -6.52 -0.89
C ARG A 150 27.51 -6.51 -2.04
N LEU A 151 26.47 -5.71 -1.92
CA LEU A 151 25.41 -5.54 -2.93
C LEU A 151 25.66 -4.36 -3.87
N LYS A 152 26.82 -3.69 -3.73
CA LYS A 152 27.13 -2.45 -4.46
C LYS A 152 28.42 -2.63 -5.27
N GLU A 153 28.42 -2.07 -6.46
CA GLU A 153 29.60 -2.02 -7.34
C GLU A 153 29.89 -0.58 -7.76
N ASN A 154 31.04 -0.33 -8.37
CA ASN A 154 31.48 0.98 -8.84
C ASN A 154 31.40 2.07 -7.77
N ILE A 155 31.77 1.70 -6.54
CA ILE A 155 31.68 2.55 -5.35
C ILE A 155 32.68 3.70 -5.46
N ARG A 156 32.20 4.93 -5.41
CA ARG A 156 33.01 6.14 -5.40
C ARG A 156 32.41 7.19 -4.44
N PRO A 157 33.23 8.06 -3.82
CA PRO A 157 32.73 9.18 -3.05
C PRO A 157 31.92 10.16 -3.92
N ILE A 158 31.06 10.95 -3.28
CA ILE A 158 30.42 12.10 -3.93
C ILE A 158 31.46 13.22 -3.99
N GLU A 159 31.91 13.55 -5.19
CA GLU A 159 32.91 14.60 -5.40
C GLU A 159 32.31 16.00 -5.30
N ASN A 160 33.11 16.97 -4.80
CA ASN A 160 32.73 18.38 -4.67
C ASN A 160 31.45 18.58 -3.84
N ALA A 161 31.31 17.83 -2.75
CA ALA A 161 30.07 17.79 -1.98
C ALA A 161 29.75 19.13 -1.31
N VAL A 162 30.73 19.87 -0.82
CA VAL A 162 30.56 21.25 -0.28
C VAL A 162 30.01 22.17 -1.36
N ALA A 163 30.58 22.16 -2.56
CA ALA A 163 30.10 23.00 -3.66
C ALA A 163 28.66 22.65 -4.06
N LYS A 164 28.32 21.37 -4.12
CA LYS A 164 26.95 20.89 -4.40
C LYS A 164 25.95 21.35 -3.35
N VAL A 165 26.28 21.21 -2.05
CA VAL A 165 25.42 21.69 -0.97
C VAL A 165 25.20 23.20 -1.03
N ARG A 166 26.23 23.99 -1.39
CA ARG A 166 26.10 25.43 -1.53
C ARG A 166 25.19 25.89 -2.66
N THR A 167 24.92 25.04 -3.65
CA THR A 167 23.97 25.29 -4.73
C THR A 167 22.52 25.10 -4.26
N ILE A 168 22.28 24.23 -3.30
CA ILE A 168 20.95 23.93 -2.78
C ILE A 168 20.59 24.96 -1.71
N THR A 169 19.51 25.71 -1.92
CA THR A 169 19.02 26.68 -0.95
C THR A 169 17.86 26.11 -0.15
N GLY A 170 18.00 26.09 1.18
CA GLY A 170 16.88 25.84 2.08
C GLY A 170 15.99 27.09 2.18
N MET A 171 14.69 26.93 2.08
CA MET A 171 13.77 28.06 2.09
C MET A 171 12.46 27.77 2.80
N VAL A 172 11.81 28.82 3.22
CA VAL A 172 10.40 28.87 3.63
C VAL A 172 9.60 29.35 2.43
N PHE A 173 8.48 28.70 2.13
CA PHE A 173 7.65 29.05 0.98
C PHE A 173 6.16 28.87 1.29
N ASP A 174 5.31 29.54 0.53
CA ASP A 174 3.88 29.33 0.54
C ASP A 174 3.46 28.56 -0.71
N TRP A 175 2.56 27.58 -0.54
CA TRP A 175 1.93 26.89 -1.64
C TRP A 175 1.01 27.83 -2.42
N LYS A 176 1.09 27.76 -3.75
CA LYS A 176 0.14 28.42 -4.65
C LYS A 176 -1.21 27.69 -4.64
N ASP A 177 -2.31 28.41 -4.79
CA ASP A 177 -3.67 27.80 -4.80
C ASP A 177 -3.85 26.77 -5.92
N MET A 178 -3.16 26.93 -7.04
CA MET A 178 -3.21 26.00 -8.17
C MET A 178 -2.80 24.55 -7.85
N VAL A 179 -2.12 24.31 -6.73
CA VAL A 179 -1.72 22.93 -6.36
C VAL A 179 -2.92 22.02 -6.07
N ARG A 180 -4.05 22.61 -5.64
CA ARG A 180 -5.32 21.89 -5.43
C ARG A 180 -5.90 21.40 -6.74
N ASP A 181 -5.78 22.18 -7.80
CA ASP A 181 -6.24 21.78 -9.14
C ASP A 181 -5.42 20.61 -9.69
N LEU A 182 -4.20 20.43 -9.19
CA LEU A 182 -3.32 19.27 -9.48
C LEU A 182 -3.60 18.06 -8.60
N GLY A 183 -4.61 18.13 -7.71
CA GLY A 183 -4.96 17.04 -6.79
C GLY A 183 -4.03 16.89 -5.58
N PHE A 184 -3.25 17.93 -5.26
CA PHE A 184 -2.40 17.99 -4.09
C PHE A 184 -2.97 18.96 -3.06
N GLU A 185 -3.30 18.47 -1.87
CA GLU A 185 -3.78 19.31 -0.75
C GLU A 185 -2.67 19.42 0.31
N PRO A 186 -2.04 20.61 0.44
CA PRO A 186 -1.00 20.84 1.44
C PRO A 186 -1.56 20.76 2.86
N ASN A 187 -0.78 20.22 3.80
CA ASN A 187 -1.15 20.19 5.22
C ASN A 187 -1.09 21.59 5.87
N ALA A 188 -0.23 22.47 5.35
CA ALA A 188 -0.11 23.85 5.78
C ALA A 188 0.12 24.78 4.57
N LYS A 189 -0.26 26.04 4.69
CA LYS A 189 0.00 27.02 3.65
C LYS A 189 1.49 27.29 3.49
N THR A 190 2.18 27.43 4.61
CA THR A 190 3.62 27.75 4.67
C THR A 190 4.39 26.49 5.05
N GLU A 191 5.42 26.17 4.29
CA GLU A 191 6.27 25.00 4.45
C GLU A 191 7.74 25.36 4.33
N VAL A 192 8.62 24.42 4.67
CA VAL A 192 10.07 24.51 4.50
C VAL A 192 10.58 23.40 3.60
N GLY A 193 11.57 23.71 2.77
CA GLY A 193 12.12 22.70 1.87
C GLY A 193 13.24 23.25 1.00
N VAL A 194 13.55 22.51 -0.04
CA VAL A 194 14.50 22.87 -1.09
C VAL A 194 13.82 22.78 -2.45
N PHE A 195 14.30 23.51 -3.44
CA PHE A 195 13.81 23.33 -4.81
C PHE A 195 14.36 22.04 -5.41
N ALA A 196 13.46 21.23 -5.97
CA ALA A 196 13.84 19.99 -6.65
C ALA A 196 14.78 20.24 -7.84
N GLN A 197 14.65 21.38 -8.51
CA GLN A 197 15.49 21.79 -9.63
C GLN A 197 16.94 22.04 -9.18
N ASP A 198 17.16 22.67 -8.02
CA ASP A 198 18.52 22.88 -7.48
C ASP A 198 19.16 21.54 -7.12
N VAL A 199 18.38 20.63 -6.52
CA VAL A 199 18.85 19.28 -6.20
C VAL A 199 19.14 18.48 -7.47
N GLU A 200 18.29 18.55 -8.48
CA GLU A 200 18.47 17.82 -9.74
C GLU A 200 19.76 18.24 -10.46
N ALA A 201 20.12 19.51 -10.40
CA ALA A 201 21.32 20.02 -11.02
C ALA A 201 22.62 19.43 -10.45
N VAL A 202 22.63 18.99 -9.19
CA VAL A 202 23.83 18.49 -8.49
C VAL A 202 23.75 17.03 -8.05
N LEU A 203 22.55 16.49 -7.86
CA LEU A 203 22.28 15.11 -7.40
C LEU A 203 20.96 14.60 -8.02
N PRO A 204 20.91 14.35 -9.34
CA PRO A 204 19.67 13.95 -10.03
C PRO A 204 19.05 12.66 -9.48
N GLU A 205 19.83 11.77 -8.88
CA GLU A 205 19.35 10.53 -8.27
C GLU A 205 18.41 10.75 -7.07
N ALA A 206 18.48 11.96 -6.47
CA ALA A 206 17.61 12.36 -5.37
C ALA A 206 16.28 12.95 -5.84
N VAL A 207 16.06 13.11 -7.14
CA VAL A 207 14.85 13.75 -7.70
C VAL A 207 14.03 12.75 -8.49
N THR A 208 12.72 12.96 -8.49
CA THR A 208 11.77 12.19 -9.31
C THR A 208 10.55 13.06 -9.64
N VAL A 209 9.70 12.59 -10.55
CA VAL A 209 8.40 13.20 -10.80
C VAL A 209 7.53 13.10 -9.54
N ALA A 210 6.83 14.18 -9.23
CA ALA A 210 5.95 14.24 -8.06
C ALA A 210 4.82 13.20 -8.15
N PRO A 211 4.38 12.60 -7.03
CA PRO A 211 3.41 11.51 -7.04
C PRO A 211 2.10 11.83 -7.76
N PHE A 212 1.61 13.06 -7.68
CA PHE A 212 0.38 13.51 -8.35
C PHE A 212 0.53 13.67 -9.88
N ASP A 213 1.77 13.77 -10.37
CA ASP A 213 2.09 13.92 -11.79
C ASP A 213 2.78 12.68 -12.40
N TYR A 214 2.98 11.61 -11.61
CA TYR A 214 3.71 10.42 -12.01
C TYR A 214 2.84 9.47 -12.85
N ASP A 215 3.29 9.14 -14.07
CA ASP A 215 2.62 8.13 -14.90
C ASP A 215 3.02 6.71 -14.47
N TRP A 216 2.12 6.04 -13.72
CA TRP A 216 2.32 4.68 -13.26
C TRP A 216 2.36 3.62 -14.37
N LYS A 217 1.88 3.96 -15.58
CA LYS A 217 1.95 3.09 -16.77
C LYS A 217 3.26 3.25 -17.50
N LYS A 218 3.92 4.38 -17.33
CA LYS A 218 5.21 4.73 -17.95
C LYS A 218 6.15 5.30 -16.89
N PRO A 219 6.80 4.44 -16.10
CA PRO A 219 7.64 4.87 -14.97
C PRO A 219 8.63 5.96 -15.34
N GLY A 220 8.68 7.03 -14.54
CA GLY A 220 9.55 8.18 -14.76
C GLY A 220 9.00 9.27 -15.68
N GLN A 221 7.82 9.08 -16.28
CA GLN A 221 7.15 10.10 -17.08
C GLN A 221 6.12 10.88 -16.28
N SER A 222 5.83 12.11 -16.73
CA SER A 222 4.83 13.01 -16.19
C SER A 222 3.50 12.82 -16.92
N ILE A 223 2.37 12.83 -16.18
CA ILE A 223 1.02 12.77 -16.74
C ILE A 223 0.66 14.11 -17.39
N SER A 224 1.01 15.22 -16.73
CA SER A 224 0.69 16.58 -17.22
C SER A 224 1.56 17.02 -18.41
N GLY A 225 2.73 16.43 -18.56
CA GLY A 225 3.78 16.91 -19.47
C GLY A 225 4.66 18.04 -18.90
N GLU A 226 4.25 18.66 -17.79
CA GLU A 226 5.00 19.77 -17.14
C GLU A 226 6.16 19.27 -16.27
N ARG A 227 6.16 17.98 -15.92
CA ARG A 227 7.19 17.33 -15.11
C ARG A 227 7.39 18.03 -13.75
N TYR A 228 6.33 18.11 -12.95
CA TYR A 228 6.45 18.54 -11.55
C TYR A 228 7.33 17.58 -10.78
N LEU A 229 8.27 18.12 -9.99
CA LEU A 229 9.33 17.36 -9.35
C LEU A 229 9.15 17.28 -7.84
N THR A 230 9.70 16.21 -7.25
CA THR A 230 9.85 16.06 -5.80
C THR A 230 11.24 15.53 -5.44
N VAL A 231 11.65 15.74 -4.19
CA VAL A 231 12.94 15.33 -3.64
C VAL A 231 12.77 14.13 -2.72
N LYS A 232 13.62 13.12 -2.90
CA LYS A 232 13.82 12.02 -1.96
C LYS A 232 14.82 12.50 -0.90
N TYR A 233 14.31 13.13 0.16
CA TYR A 233 15.13 13.81 1.17
C TYR A 233 16.16 12.90 1.84
N GLU A 234 15.87 11.60 2.00
CA GLU A 234 16.81 10.63 2.54
C GLU A 234 18.09 10.48 1.71
N LYS A 235 18.04 10.79 0.40
CA LYS A 235 19.20 10.77 -0.48
C LYS A 235 20.11 12.00 -0.35
N LEU A 236 19.66 13.02 0.34
CA LEU A 236 20.51 14.17 0.67
C LEU A 236 21.47 13.86 1.83
N VAL A 237 21.15 12.88 2.67
CA VAL A 237 21.99 12.52 3.82
C VAL A 237 23.41 12.11 3.41
N PRO A 238 23.65 11.22 2.42
CA PRO A 238 25.00 10.91 1.95
C PRO A 238 25.77 12.13 1.41
N LEU A 239 25.09 13.05 0.72
CA LEU A 239 25.68 14.28 0.24
C LEU A 239 26.12 15.17 1.40
N LEU A 240 25.28 15.34 2.43
CA LEU A 240 25.61 16.13 3.62
C LEU A 240 26.76 15.50 4.41
N ILE A 241 26.79 14.17 4.57
CA ILE A 241 27.89 13.47 5.23
C ILE A 241 29.23 13.74 4.51
N GLN A 242 29.24 13.67 3.17
CA GLN A 242 30.43 13.90 2.40
C GLN A 242 30.84 15.39 2.42
N ALA A 243 29.88 16.32 2.36
CA ALA A 243 30.17 17.74 2.48
C ALA A 243 30.80 18.12 3.83
N ILE A 244 30.32 17.53 4.94
CA ILE A 244 30.89 17.73 6.27
C ILE A 244 32.34 17.23 6.31
N LYS A 245 32.66 16.10 5.69
CA LYS A 245 34.03 15.58 5.62
C LYS A 245 34.94 16.52 4.82
N GLU A 246 34.52 16.92 3.63
CA GLU A 246 35.28 17.90 2.82
C GLU A 246 35.49 19.22 3.58
N GLN A 247 34.48 19.68 4.33
CA GLN A 247 34.60 20.87 5.18
C GLN A 247 35.61 20.68 6.30
N GLN A 248 35.63 19.51 6.93
CA GLN A 248 36.61 19.20 7.98
C GLN A 248 38.03 19.21 7.42
N ASP A 249 38.26 18.59 6.26
CA ASP A 249 39.56 18.60 5.59
C ASP A 249 40.04 20.03 5.32
N GLN A 250 39.14 20.91 4.82
CA GLN A 250 39.44 22.34 4.59
C GLN A 250 39.78 23.09 5.88
N LEU A 251 39.09 22.78 6.99
CA LEU A 251 39.39 23.39 8.29
C LEU A 251 40.75 22.93 8.85
N ASP A 252 41.12 21.68 8.68
CA ASP A 252 42.38 21.12 9.11
C ASP A 252 43.54 21.76 8.32
N GLU A 253 43.40 21.88 7.00
CA GLU A 253 44.35 22.59 6.14
C GLU A 253 44.53 24.07 6.58
N LEU A 254 43.44 24.77 6.87
CA LEU A 254 43.46 26.14 7.33
C LEU A 254 44.14 26.27 8.69
N HIS A 255 43.89 25.32 9.61
CA HIS A 255 44.49 25.26 10.91
C HIS A 255 46.03 25.10 10.82
N ASP A 256 46.50 24.22 9.94
CA ASP A 256 47.90 23.98 9.71
C ASP A 256 48.60 25.20 9.09
N LEU A 257 47.94 25.90 8.15
CA LEU A 257 48.44 27.15 7.61
C LEU A 257 48.58 28.26 8.67
N ILE A 258 47.59 28.42 9.54
CA ILE A 258 47.62 29.39 10.64
C ILE A 258 48.75 29.07 11.63
N LYS A 259 48.94 27.78 11.95
CA LYS A 259 50.03 27.35 12.81
C LYS A 259 51.40 27.66 12.21
N GLY A 260 51.61 27.34 10.93
CA GLY A 260 52.83 27.67 10.20
C GLY A 260 53.13 29.17 10.15
N LEU A 261 52.09 30.01 9.97
CA LEU A 261 52.25 31.48 10.01
C LEU A 261 52.62 32.01 11.40
N LYS A 262 52.09 31.41 12.47
CA LYS A 262 52.47 31.77 13.84
C LYS A 262 53.90 31.40 14.14
N ASP A 263 54.35 30.21 13.74
CA ASP A 263 55.71 29.71 13.96
C ASP A 263 56.76 30.51 13.13
N ALA A 264 56.36 31.03 11.97
CA ALA A 264 57.24 31.85 11.13
C ALA A 264 57.38 33.31 11.59
N ASN A 265 56.50 33.78 12.48
CA ASN A 265 56.51 35.14 13.03
C ASN A 265 57.12 35.21 14.46
N LEU A 266 57.64 34.09 14.96
CA LEU A 266 58.43 33.96 16.19
C LEU A 266 59.92 33.87 15.84
#